data_91e132819983706b54e2c323d7736c91
#
_entry.id   91e132819983706b54e2c323d7736c91
#
_cell.length_a   1.000
_cell.length_b   1.000
_cell.length_c   1.000
_cell.angle_alpha   90.00
_cell.angle_beta   90.00
_cell.angle_gamma   90.00
#
_symmetry.space_group_name_H-M   'P 1'
#
loop_
_entity.id
_entity.type
_entity.pdbx_description
1 polymer ?
#
loop_
_entity_poly.entity_id
_entity_poly.type
_entity_poly.pdbx_seq_one_letter_code
_entity_poly.pdbx_strand_id
1 'polypeptide(L)'
;MRLLSTGPAEVYRAIASMGRTEDIAWSPDGRRLALAAITLDRLLVVGVDCQTVEGRKTLVLTDAVEIASDSLQRPHGVSWIGNDRLAVANREGIVSIFDVPAPRGLASVHHLQPMAVISKRETELVSTPGSLCARDLGAGLVELWVCNGFSNYVTHHLLDLRAGLAHVDAQVFMQQGLDLPDGVAVDARGDWVAISNHDRHAVALYRNDEWLAADQVPAAQLQGVTYPHGLCFLAEGRILLVADAGAPHVAVFFRPAQGWVGGAAPDDVVRVLEDGAFEQGHYNPREGGPKGIDAHEPWGVVVTTCAEQPLAFFDADPLVARAQPAAAGSRPPADSARITVLRLARGVAAREVAVTAAVRKELEQMRSSWSWRVTAPLRALAGRWMRRNAGRGKP
;
A
#
# COMPACT_ATOMS: atom_id res chain seq x y z
N MET A 1 23.56 12.07 0.59
CA MET A 1 23.72 13.49 1.00
C MET A 1 22.39 14.21 0.83
N ARG A 2 22.00 15.11 1.77
CA ARG A 2 20.77 15.91 1.64
C ARG A 2 20.86 16.84 0.43
N LEU A 3 19.80 16.89 -0.36
CA LEU A 3 19.67 17.77 -1.52
C LEU A 3 18.93 19.05 -1.13
N LEU A 4 19.22 20.13 -1.82
CA LEU A 4 18.53 21.39 -1.65
C LEU A 4 17.24 21.40 -2.50
N SER A 5 16.24 22.11 -2.00
CA SER A 5 15.07 22.48 -2.79
C SER A 5 14.92 24.01 -2.85
N THR A 6 14.37 24.48 -3.96
CA THR A 6 14.02 25.88 -4.19
C THR A 6 12.60 25.95 -4.73
N GLY A 7 11.95 27.09 -4.62
CA GLY A 7 10.59 27.27 -5.14
C GLY A 7 9.91 28.53 -4.59
N PRO A 8 8.68 28.82 -5.03
CA PRO A 8 7.88 29.93 -4.54
C PRO A 8 7.54 29.82 -3.05
N ALA A 9 7.50 30.93 -2.36
CA ALA A 9 7.15 30.99 -0.93
C ALA A 9 5.74 30.42 -0.64
N GLU A 10 4.82 30.56 -1.60
CA GLU A 10 3.47 30.00 -1.54
C GLU A 10 3.48 28.47 -1.41
N VAL A 11 4.31 27.80 -2.17
CA VAL A 11 4.48 26.32 -2.15
C VAL A 11 5.02 25.88 -0.80
N TYR A 12 6.05 26.54 -0.28
CA TYR A 12 6.60 26.23 1.05
C TYR A 12 5.59 26.49 2.16
N ARG A 13 4.76 27.55 2.05
CA ARG A 13 3.67 27.77 3.01
C ARG A 13 2.62 26.66 2.97
N ALA A 14 2.24 26.19 1.77
CA ALA A 14 1.33 25.06 1.62
C ALA A 14 1.90 23.79 2.26
N ILE A 15 3.18 23.47 2.05
CA ILE A 15 3.84 22.33 2.68
C ILE A 15 3.86 22.48 4.22
N ALA A 16 4.25 23.63 4.73
CA ALA A 16 4.32 23.89 6.16
C ALA A 16 2.95 23.85 6.85
N SER A 17 1.85 24.14 6.12
CA SER A 17 0.49 24.10 6.66
C SER A 17 -0.09 22.69 6.80
N MET A 18 0.57 21.63 6.28
CA MET A 18 0.04 20.27 6.32
C MET A 18 0.08 19.62 7.71
N GLY A 19 0.84 20.18 8.65
CA GLY A 19 0.99 19.58 9.98
C GLY A 19 1.63 18.20 9.91
N ARG A 20 1.08 17.24 10.66
CA ARG A 20 1.62 15.88 10.70
C ARG A 20 1.36 15.14 9.39
N THR A 21 2.43 14.83 8.65
CA THR A 21 2.41 14.00 7.45
C THR A 21 2.83 12.56 7.78
N GLU A 22 2.16 11.59 7.15
CA GLU A 22 2.41 10.15 7.41
C GLU A 22 3.02 9.43 6.20
N ASP A 23 2.70 9.86 4.98
CA ASP A 23 3.21 9.20 3.79
C ASP A 23 3.48 10.20 2.66
N ILE A 24 4.34 9.77 1.72
CA ILE A 24 4.75 10.54 0.55
C ILE A 24 4.97 9.60 -0.63
N ALA A 25 4.52 10.01 -1.82
CA ALA A 25 4.69 9.22 -3.04
C ALA A 25 5.03 10.09 -4.26
N TRP A 26 6.02 9.66 -5.05
CA TRP A 26 6.32 10.21 -6.37
C TRP A 26 5.28 9.75 -7.41
N SER A 27 4.84 10.68 -8.28
CA SER A 27 4.19 10.26 -9.51
C SER A 27 5.17 9.47 -10.40
N PRO A 28 4.71 8.50 -11.21
CA PRO A 28 5.60 7.69 -12.06
C PRO A 28 6.49 8.50 -13.01
N ASP A 29 6.02 9.68 -13.46
CA ASP A 29 6.80 10.60 -14.30
C ASP A 29 7.77 11.49 -13.51
N GLY A 30 7.77 11.40 -12.17
CA GLY A 30 8.59 12.18 -11.27
C GLY A 30 8.20 13.65 -11.10
N ARG A 31 7.15 14.12 -11.77
CA ARG A 31 6.81 15.54 -11.81
C ARG A 31 6.00 16.02 -10.62
N ARG A 32 5.46 15.11 -9.82
CA ARG A 32 4.62 15.42 -8.67
C ARG A 32 4.94 14.55 -7.47
N LEU A 33 4.79 15.13 -6.28
CA LEU A 33 4.82 14.46 -5.00
C LEU A 33 3.47 14.59 -4.31
N ALA A 34 2.93 13.50 -3.81
CA ALA A 34 1.73 13.50 -2.98
C ALA A 34 2.11 13.26 -1.52
N LEU A 35 1.51 14.02 -0.61
CA LEU A 35 1.65 13.90 0.84
C LEU A 35 0.30 13.68 1.51
N ALA A 36 0.24 12.82 2.51
CA ALA A 36 -0.93 12.61 3.37
C ALA A 36 -0.78 13.36 4.69
N ALA A 37 -1.71 14.26 5.01
CA ALA A 37 -1.76 15.03 6.25
C ALA A 37 -2.85 14.50 7.18
N ILE A 38 -2.49 13.59 8.07
CA ILE A 38 -3.41 12.78 8.89
C ILE A 38 -4.28 13.60 9.86
N THR A 39 -3.75 14.70 10.39
CA THR A 39 -4.45 15.50 11.42
C THR A 39 -5.41 16.54 10.83
N LEU A 40 -5.29 16.81 9.55
CA LEU A 40 -6.07 17.84 8.87
C LEU A 40 -7.06 17.28 7.85
N ASP A 41 -7.07 15.96 7.64
CA ASP A 41 -7.85 15.28 6.60
C ASP A 41 -7.64 15.92 5.22
N ARG A 42 -6.34 16.09 4.84
CA ARG A 42 -5.90 16.74 3.61
C ARG A 42 -4.85 15.91 2.90
N LEU A 43 -4.81 16.12 1.58
CA LEU A 43 -3.66 15.73 0.76
C LEU A 43 -3.03 16.97 0.18
N LEU A 44 -1.74 16.94 -0.05
CA LEU A 44 -1.01 17.94 -0.80
C LEU A 44 -0.30 17.28 -1.97
N VAL A 45 -0.48 17.79 -3.15
CA VAL A 45 0.29 17.44 -4.35
C VAL A 45 1.18 18.60 -4.72
N VAL A 46 2.49 18.37 -4.74
CA VAL A 46 3.50 19.39 -5.05
C VAL A 46 4.12 19.08 -6.40
N GLY A 47 4.12 20.07 -7.29
CA GLY A 47 4.86 20.02 -8.55
C GLY A 47 6.37 20.09 -8.29
N VAL A 48 7.14 19.23 -8.93
CA VAL A 48 8.60 19.12 -8.72
C VAL A 48 9.32 18.95 -10.05
N ASP A 49 10.47 19.61 -10.18
CA ASP A 49 11.45 19.40 -11.24
C ASP A 49 12.84 19.17 -10.60
N CYS A 50 13.73 18.50 -11.32
CA CYS A 50 15.10 18.27 -10.87
C CYS A 50 16.07 18.93 -11.84
N GLN A 51 16.86 19.86 -11.34
CA GLN A 51 17.85 20.60 -12.11
C GLN A 51 19.25 20.35 -11.58
N THR A 52 20.25 20.47 -12.44
CA THR A 52 21.64 20.48 -12.03
C THR A 52 22.14 21.94 -11.98
N VAL A 53 22.38 22.43 -10.79
CA VAL A 53 22.93 23.78 -10.57
C VAL A 53 24.34 23.61 -10.01
N GLU A 54 25.35 24.19 -10.67
CA GLU A 54 26.76 24.09 -10.30
C GLU A 54 27.23 22.66 -10.04
N GLY A 55 26.77 21.71 -10.86
CA GLY A 55 27.13 20.28 -10.74
C GLY A 55 26.42 19.53 -9.61
N ARG A 56 25.45 20.16 -8.93
CA ARG A 56 24.67 19.55 -7.84
C ARG A 56 23.20 19.43 -8.23
N LYS A 57 22.59 18.30 -7.89
CA LYS A 57 21.13 18.11 -8.02
C LYS A 57 20.41 19.11 -7.09
N THR A 58 19.44 19.82 -7.62
CA THR A 58 18.57 20.76 -6.89
C THR A 58 17.14 20.50 -7.29
N LEU A 59 16.26 20.32 -6.32
CA LEU A 59 14.82 20.14 -6.56
C LEU A 59 14.15 21.51 -6.67
N VAL A 60 13.37 21.70 -7.71
CA VAL A 60 12.60 22.95 -7.92
C VAL A 60 11.13 22.64 -7.70
N LEU A 61 10.55 23.16 -6.62
CA LEU A 61 9.12 23.07 -6.34
C LEU A 61 8.40 24.12 -7.19
N THR A 62 7.39 23.73 -7.96
CA THR A 62 6.77 24.61 -8.95
C THR A 62 5.41 25.15 -8.51
N ASP A 63 4.60 24.30 -7.92
CA ASP A 63 3.23 24.59 -7.52
C ASP A 63 2.77 23.62 -6.41
N ALA A 64 1.59 23.88 -5.84
CA ALA A 64 0.97 23.06 -4.83
C ALA A 64 -0.55 22.98 -5.03
N VAL A 65 -1.09 21.78 -4.94
CA VAL A 65 -2.53 21.49 -5.01
C VAL A 65 -2.94 20.79 -3.72
N GLU A 66 -3.69 21.48 -2.87
CA GLU A 66 -4.31 20.89 -1.68
C GLU A 66 -5.65 20.26 -2.08
N ILE A 67 -5.88 19.02 -1.65
CA ILE A 67 -7.12 18.29 -1.85
C ILE A 67 -7.81 18.10 -0.49
N ALA A 68 -9.05 18.58 -0.41
CA ALA A 68 -9.97 18.37 0.69
C ALA A 68 -11.14 17.50 0.22
N SER A 69 -11.64 16.61 1.08
CA SER A 69 -12.79 15.77 0.80
C SER A 69 -13.40 15.21 2.09
N ASP A 70 -14.70 15.04 2.11
CA ASP A 70 -15.40 14.35 3.23
C ASP A 70 -15.04 12.86 3.33
N SER A 71 -14.46 12.30 2.27
CA SER A 71 -13.97 10.93 2.24
C SER A 71 -12.53 10.78 2.77
N LEU A 72 -11.85 11.88 3.06
CA LEU A 72 -10.55 11.86 3.74
C LEU A 72 -10.80 11.81 5.24
N GLN A 73 -10.52 10.65 5.82
CA GLN A 73 -10.74 10.34 7.23
C GLN A 73 -9.46 9.77 7.81
N ARG A 74 -8.60 10.65 8.30
CA ARG A 74 -7.23 10.36 8.75
C ARG A 74 -6.40 9.72 7.63
N PRO A 75 -6.18 10.42 6.50
CA PRO A 75 -5.36 9.91 5.40
C PRO A 75 -3.95 9.58 5.89
N HIS A 76 -3.50 8.38 5.60
CA HIS A 76 -2.27 7.85 6.15
C HIS A 76 -1.31 7.37 5.05
N GLY A 77 -1.72 6.46 4.17
CA GLY A 77 -0.94 6.02 3.03
C GLY A 77 -1.41 6.63 1.71
N VAL A 78 -0.49 6.91 0.80
CA VAL A 78 -0.79 7.41 -0.55
C VAL A 78 0.01 6.66 -1.60
N SER A 79 -0.61 6.39 -2.76
CA SER A 79 0.07 5.83 -3.92
C SER A 79 -0.55 6.32 -5.22
N TRP A 80 0.26 6.54 -6.24
CA TRP A 80 -0.21 6.97 -7.54
C TRP A 80 -0.75 5.81 -8.38
N ILE A 81 -1.84 6.07 -9.09
CA ILE A 81 -2.36 5.22 -10.16
C ILE A 81 -2.16 5.99 -11.48
N GLY A 82 -1.15 5.61 -12.24
CA GLY A 82 -0.65 6.44 -13.34
C GLY A 82 -0.17 7.80 -12.82
N ASN A 83 -0.19 8.83 -13.68
CA ASN A 83 0.24 10.17 -13.27
C ASN A 83 -0.90 11.07 -12.78
N ASP A 84 -2.14 10.63 -12.87
CA ASP A 84 -3.31 11.50 -12.75
C ASP A 84 -4.21 11.14 -11.56
N ARG A 85 -3.98 10.03 -10.89
CA ARG A 85 -4.84 9.56 -9.80
C ARG A 85 -4.05 9.21 -8.56
N LEU A 86 -4.68 9.45 -7.41
CA LEU A 86 -4.17 9.05 -6.10
C LEU A 86 -5.12 8.08 -5.42
N ALA A 87 -4.59 6.92 -5.01
CA ALA A 87 -5.21 6.05 -4.02
C ALA A 87 -4.75 6.48 -2.63
N VAL A 88 -5.67 6.53 -1.68
CA VAL A 88 -5.45 7.02 -0.32
C VAL A 88 -6.01 6.03 0.68
N ALA A 89 -5.16 5.52 1.56
CA ALA A 89 -5.56 4.73 2.72
C ALA A 89 -6.02 5.66 3.84
N ASN A 90 -7.28 5.56 4.25
CA ASN A 90 -7.82 6.33 5.37
C ASN A 90 -7.96 5.41 6.59
N ARG A 91 -7.33 5.77 7.69
CA ARG A 91 -7.32 4.95 8.93
C ARG A 91 -8.72 4.57 9.43
N GLU A 92 -9.75 5.32 9.08
CA GLU A 92 -11.14 5.06 9.48
C GLU A 92 -11.91 4.13 8.53
N GLY A 93 -11.20 3.34 7.72
CA GLY A 93 -11.77 2.12 7.13
C GLY A 93 -12.12 2.16 5.65
N ILE A 94 -11.66 3.17 4.88
CA ILE A 94 -11.85 3.22 3.42
C ILE A 94 -10.56 3.50 2.68
N VAL A 95 -10.49 3.04 1.43
CA VAL A 95 -9.54 3.54 0.43
C VAL A 95 -10.31 4.42 -0.55
N SER A 96 -9.88 5.66 -0.67
CA SER A 96 -10.46 6.64 -1.61
C SER A 96 -9.54 6.84 -2.80
N ILE A 97 -10.08 6.96 -4.00
CA ILE A 97 -9.31 7.22 -5.21
C ILE A 97 -9.78 8.54 -5.82
N PHE A 98 -8.85 9.47 -6.08
CA PHE A 98 -9.12 10.79 -6.59
C PHE A 98 -8.44 11.01 -7.94
N ASP A 99 -9.12 11.69 -8.87
CA ASP A 99 -8.45 12.37 -9.97
C ASP A 99 -7.75 13.61 -9.41
N VAL A 100 -6.46 13.77 -9.69
CA VAL A 100 -5.66 14.90 -9.23
C VAL A 100 -5.86 16.07 -10.17
N PRO A 101 -6.39 17.21 -9.70
CA PRO A 101 -6.63 18.35 -10.56
C PRO A 101 -5.31 19.02 -10.99
N ALA A 102 -5.38 19.72 -12.12
CA ALA A 102 -4.30 20.61 -12.54
C ALA A 102 -4.15 21.77 -11.55
N PRO A 103 -2.92 22.26 -11.31
CA PRO A 103 -2.69 23.39 -10.43
C PRO A 103 -3.36 24.67 -10.98
N ARG A 104 -3.89 25.49 -10.07
CA ARG A 104 -4.44 26.83 -10.37
C ARG A 104 -3.57 27.89 -9.71
N GLY A 105 -2.52 28.31 -10.42
CA GLY A 105 -1.50 29.20 -9.86
C GLY A 105 -0.47 28.44 -9.00
N LEU A 106 0.24 29.15 -8.12
CA LEU A 106 1.33 28.61 -7.31
C LEU A 106 0.85 27.75 -6.14
N ALA A 107 -0.35 28.02 -5.61
CA ALA A 107 -1.00 27.23 -4.59
C ALA A 107 -2.52 27.30 -4.78
N SER A 108 -3.20 26.15 -4.70
CA SER A 108 -4.65 26.06 -4.87
C SER A 108 -5.25 25.00 -3.95
N VAL A 109 -6.50 25.22 -3.53
CA VAL A 109 -7.29 24.28 -2.73
C VAL A 109 -8.47 23.79 -3.54
N HIS A 110 -8.68 22.49 -3.56
CA HIS A 110 -9.76 21.83 -4.29
C HIS A 110 -10.56 20.94 -3.35
N HIS A 111 -11.89 21.10 -3.37
CA HIS A 111 -12.82 20.20 -2.68
C HIS A 111 -13.31 19.15 -3.67
N LEU A 112 -12.94 17.89 -3.47
CA LEU A 112 -13.21 16.81 -4.41
C LEU A 112 -14.09 15.73 -3.79
N GLN A 113 -14.85 15.06 -4.66
CA GLN A 113 -15.41 13.75 -4.36
C GLN A 113 -14.46 12.68 -4.93
N PRO A 114 -14.30 11.53 -4.26
CA PRO A 114 -13.52 10.44 -4.83
C PRO A 114 -14.23 9.89 -6.07
N MET A 115 -13.45 9.53 -7.08
CA MET A 115 -13.97 8.84 -8.25
C MET A 115 -14.33 7.37 -7.98
N ALA A 116 -13.67 6.77 -7.01
CA ALA A 116 -13.93 5.41 -6.54
C ALA A 116 -13.60 5.28 -5.04
N VAL A 117 -14.29 4.38 -4.36
CA VAL A 117 -14.07 4.04 -2.96
C VAL A 117 -14.02 2.52 -2.84
N ILE A 118 -13.05 2.01 -2.06
CA ILE A 118 -13.04 0.62 -1.62
C ILE A 118 -13.25 0.65 -0.11
N SER A 119 -14.36 0.10 0.33
CA SER A 119 -14.76 0.08 1.72
C SER A 119 -15.06 -1.35 2.18
N LYS A 120 -15.28 -1.51 3.47
CA LYS A 120 -15.77 -2.77 4.02
C LYS A 120 -17.11 -3.19 3.40
N ARG A 121 -17.91 -2.22 2.95
CA ARG A 121 -19.21 -2.49 2.30
C ARG A 121 -19.02 -3.13 0.92
N GLU A 122 -18.00 -2.72 0.17
CA GLU A 122 -17.72 -3.24 -1.18
C GLU A 122 -16.98 -4.59 -1.15
N THR A 123 -16.09 -4.79 -0.18
CA THR A 123 -15.20 -5.96 -0.19
C THR A 123 -15.22 -6.79 1.09
N GLU A 124 -15.75 -6.27 2.18
CA GLU A 124 -15.64 -6.79 3.56
C GLU A 124 -14.20 -7.00 4.06
N LEU A 125 -13.20 -6.67 3.26
CA LEU A 125 -11.78 -6.92 3.53
C LEU A 125 -11.02 -5.68 4.00
N VAL A 126 -11.44 -4.47 3.61
CA VAL A 126 -10.81 -3.22 4.06
C VAL A 126 -11.38 -2.86 5.44
N SER A 127 -10.51 -2.69 6.42
CA SER A 127 -10.91 -2.45 7.81
C SER A 127 -10.24 -1.20 8.39
N THR A 128 -8.92 -1.19 8.51
CA THR A 128 -8.13 -0.09 9.09
C THR A 128 -6.92 0.18 8.19
N PRO A 129 -7.14 0.68 6.96
CA PRO A 129 -6.07 0.86 6.01
C PRO A 129 -5.06 1.90 6.51
N GLY A 130 -3.79 1.49 6.62
CA GLY A 130 -2.69 2.33 7.07
C GLY A 130 -1.77 2.73 5.92
N SER A 131 -1.42 1.79 5.07
CA SER A 131 -0.59 2.04 3.90
C SER A 131 -1.11 1.29 2.69
N LEU A 132 -0.69 1.70 1.51
CA LEU A 132 -1.04 1.05 0.26
C LEU A 132 0.05 1.23 -0.80
N CYS A 133 0.08 0.29 -1.75
CA CYS A 133 0.94 0.35 -2.92
C CYS A 133 0.12 -0.03 -4.15
N ALA A 134 0.04 0.88 -5.13
CA ALA A 134 -0.62 0.66 -6.40
C ALA A 134 0.41 0.34 -7.48
N ARG A 135 0.11 -0.61 -8.37
CA ARG A 135 0.95 -0.94 -9.52
C ARG A 135 0.11 -1.12 -10.77
N ASP A 136 0.56 -0.54 -11.86
CA ASP A 136 0.01 -0.79 -13.19
C ASP A 136 0.50 -2.17 -13.67
N LEU A 137 -0.44 -3.06 -13.97
CA LEU A 137 -0.16 -4.39 -14.53
C LEU A 137 -0.22 -4.41 -16.06
N GLY A 138 -0.49 -3.26 -16.67
CA GLY A 138 -0.80 -3.15 -18.10
C GLY A 138 -2.23 -3.58 -18.44
N ALA A 139 -2.60 -3.44 -19.73
CA ALA A 139 -3.94 -3.77 -20.23
C ALA A 139 -5.11 -3.12 -19.46
N GLY A 140 -4.86 -2.00 -18.78
CA GLY A 140 -5.86 -1.28 -17.98
C GLY A 140 -6.19 -1.93 -16.64
N LEU A 141 -5.34 -2.80 -16.13
CA LEU A 141 -5.46 -3.42 -14.81
C LEU A 141 -4.48 -2.79 -13.83
N VAL A 142 -4.94 -2.54 -12.60
CA VAL A 142 -4.14 -2.05 -11.49
C VAL A 142 -4.28 -3.01 -10.32
N GLU A 143 -3.17 -3.45 -9.77
CA GLU A 143 -3.17 -4.10 -8.46
C GLU A 143 -3.00 -3.06 -7.36
N LEU A 144 -3.66 -3.29 -6.23
CA LEU A 144 -3.56 -2.46 -5.05
C LEU A 144 -3.35 -3.35 -3.83
N TRP A 145 -2.25 -3.12 -3.13
CA TRP A 145 -1.93 -3.76 -1.85
C TRP A 145 -2.31 -2.81 -0.73
N VAL A 146 -3.01 -3.30 0.30
CA VAL A 146 -3.47 -2.46 1.42
C VAL A 146 -3.10 -3.12 2.74
N CYS A 147 -2.29 -2.43 3.53
CA CYS A 147 -2.04 -2.78 4.93
C CYS A 147 -3.22 -2.37 5.79
N ASN A 148 -3.90 -3.33 6.41
CA ASN A 148 -4.95 -3.09 7.40
C ASN A 148 -4.32 -3.17 8.80
N GLY A 149 -3.66 -2.07 9.23
CA GLY A 149 -2.74 -2.03 10.36
C GLY A 149 -3.30 -2.64 11.64
N PHE A 150 -4.37 -2.07 12.19
CA PHE A 150 -4.98 -2.56 13.44
C PHE A 150 -5.73 -3.89 13.30
N SER A 151 -5.89 -4.40 12.09
CA SER A 151 -6.48 -5.71 11.82
C SER A 151 -5.44 -6.79 11.52
N ASN A 152 -4.16 -6.43 11.48
CA ASN A 152 -3.01 -7.32 11.34
C ASN A 152 -3.03 -8.19 10.09
N TYR A 153 -3.47 -7.64 8.96
CA TYR A 153 -3.41 -8.32 7.67
C TYR A 153 -3.20 -7.36 6.50
N VAL A 154 -2.75 -7.91 5.40
CA VAL A 154 -2.62 -7.20 4.12
C VAL A 154 -3.63 -7.77 3.14
N THR A 155 -4.33 -6.89 2.43
CA THR A 155 -5.24 -7.27 1.35
C THR A 155 -4.65 -6.89 0.00
N HIS A 156 -5.05 -7.63 -1.00
CA HIS A 156 -4.68 -7.40 -2.39
C HIS A 156 -5.96 -7.27 -3.21
N HIS A 157 -6.04 -6.21 -4.00
CA HIS A 157 -7.19 -5.85 -4.81
C HIS A 157 -6.78 -5.71 -6.27
N LEU A 158 -7.68 -6.06 -7.18
CA LEU A 158 -7.55 -5.83 -8.61
C LEU A 158 -8.62 -4.86 -9.08
N LEU A 159 -8.22 -3.82 -9.78
CA LEU A 159 -9.08 -2.77 -10.31
C LEU A 159 -8.97 -2.70 -11.83
N ASP A 160 -10.08 -2.46 -12.52
CA ASP A 160 -10.13 -2.24 -13.98
C ASP A 160 -10.30 -0.74 -14.29
N LEU A 161 -9.26 -0.11 -14.80
CA LEU A 161 -9.26 1.31 -15.21
C LEU A 161 -10.25 1.59 -16.34
N ARG A 162 -10.47 0.62 -17.23
CA ARG A 162 -11.39 0.77 -18.38
C ARG A 162 -12.84 0.82 -17.94
N ALA A 163 -13.13 0.25 -16.79
CA ALA A 163 -14.44 0.25 -16.16
C ALA A 163 -14.56 1.29 -15.03
N GLY A 164 -13.82 2.39 -15.10
CA GLY A 164 -13.85 3.45 -14.11
C GLY A 164 -13.29 3.05 -12.75
N LEU A 165 -12.24 2.24 -12.72
CA LEU A 165 -11.67 1.63 -11.49
C LEU A 165 -12.65 0.67 -10.79
N ALA A 166 -13.49 -0.01 -11.57
CA ALA A 166 -14.34 -1.05 -11.01
C ALA A 166 -13.48 -2.09 -10.28
N HIS A 167 -13.90 -2.42 -9.08
CA HIS A 167 -13.27 -3.46 -8.29
C HIS A 167 -13.57 -4.82 -8.92
N VAL A 168 -12.53 -5.53 -9.35
CA VAL A 168 -12.66 -6.83 -10.01
C VAL A 168 -12.64 -7.96 -8.99
N ASP A 169 -11.66 -7.96 -8.09
CA ASP A 169 -11.52 -8.98 -7.04
C ASP A 169 -10.63 -8.49 -5.89
N ALA A 170 -10.75 -9.16 -4.74
CA ALA A 170 -9.91 -8.93 -3.59
C ALA A 170 -9.75 -10.18 -2.73
N GLN A 171 -8.64 -10.25 -1.98
CA GLN A 171 -8.40 -11.30 -1.00
C GLN A 171 -7.51 -10.82 0.15
N VAL A 172 -7.62 -11.47 1.31
CA VAL A 172 -6.61 -11.39 2.36
C VAL A 172 -5.38 -12.15 1.87
N PHE A 173 -4.22 -11.52 2.02
CA PHE A 173 -3.05 -11.98 1.33
C PHE A 173 -1.91 -12.40 2.26
N MET A 174 -1.70 -11.66 3.33
CA MET A 174 -0.73 -11.98 4.37
C MET A 174 -1.34 -11.61 5.71
N GLN A 175 -1.29 -12.54 6.65
CA GLN A 175 -1.82 -12.36 8.00
C GLN A 175 -0.92 -12.96 9.05
N GLN A 176 -0.31 -14.13 8.77
CA GLN A 176 0.45 -14.85 9.76
C GLN A 176 1.70 -14.06 10.19
N GLY A 177 1.81 -13.81 11.49
CA GLY A 177 2.98 -13.15 12.09
C GLY A 177 3.04 -11.65 11.91
N LEU A 178 2.01 -11.01 11.34
CA LEU A 178 1.90 -9.56 11.26
C LEU A 178 1.35 -8.98 12.57
N ASP A 179 1.91 -7.83 12.96
CA ASP A 179 1.50 -7.05 14.11
C ASP A 179 1.69 -5.57 13.77
N LEU A 180 0.58 -4.89 13.50
CA LEU A 180 0.51 -3.54 12.95
C LEU A 180 1.32 -3.38 11.64
N PRO A 181 0.92 -4.06 10.53
CA PRO A 181 1.52 -3.79 9.23
C PRO A 181 1.22 -2.35 8.80
N ASP A 182 2.26 -1.53 8.62
CA ASP A 182 2.11 -0.08 8.44
C ASP A 182 2.79 0.50 7.18
N GLY A 183 3.51 -0.32 6.43
CA GLY A 183 4.08 0.01 5.13
C GLY A 183 4.07 -1.19 4.20
N VAL A 184 3.85 -0.96 2.92
CA VAL A 184 3.93 -1.97 1.87
C VAL A 184 4.64 -1.42 0.65
N ALA A 185 5.58 -2.19 0.12
CA ALA A 185 6.24 -1.89 -1.15
C ALA A 185 6.39 -3.16 -2.00
N VAL A 186 6.29 -3.00 -3.31
CA VAL A 186 6.55 -4.06 -4.29
C VAL A 186 7.71 -3.60 -5.17
N ASP A 187 8.68 -4.46 -5.41
CA ASP A 187 9.83 -4.08 -6.24
C ASP A 187 9.41 -3.85 -7.71
N ALA A 188 10.22 -3.11 -8.46
CA ALA A 188 9.92 -2.72 -9.84
C ALA A 188 9.68 -3.93 -10.75
N ARG A 189 10.32 -5.06 -10.46
CA ARG A 189 10.14 -6.32 -11.22
C ARG A 189 8.88 -7.09 -10.81
N GLY A 190 8.27 -6.74 -9.66
CA GLY A 190 7.14 -7.46 -9.11
C GLY A 190 7.50 -8.82 -8.50
N ASP A 191 8.76 -9.07 -8.20
CA ASP A 191 9.24 -10.34 -7.65
C ASP A 191 9.09 -10.43 -6.13
N TRP A 192 9.07 -9.27 -5.44
CA TRP A 192 9.11 -9.18 -3.99
C TRP A 192 8.10 -8.17 -3.45
N VAL A 193 7.49 -8.53 -2.33
CA VAL A 193 6.66 -7.66 -1.50
C VAL A 193 7.32 -7.51 -0.14
N ALA A 194 7.54 -6.27 0.29
CA ALA A 194 8.03 -5.93 1.62
C ALA A 194 6.88 -5.33 2.44
N ILE A 195 6.75 -5.77 3.69
CA ILE A 195 5.79 -5.26 4.67
C ILE A 195 6.53 -4.80 5.91
N SER A 196 6.38 -3.53 6.29
CA SER A 196 6.83 -3.08 7.60
C SER A 196 5.92 -3.64 8.68
N ASN A 197 6.50 -4.37 9.62
CA ASN A 197 5.80 -5.03 10.71
C ASN A 197 6.09 -4.24 11.99
N HIS A 198 5.36 -3.15 12.16
CA HIS A 198 5.69 -2.03 13.04
C HIS A 198 5.92 -2.45 14.50
N ASP A 199 4.97 -3.15 15.12
CA ASP A 199 5.08 -3.58 16.52
C ASP A 199 5.94 -4.85 16.70
N ARG A 200 6.43 -5.45 15.60
CA ARG A 200 7.45 -6.51 15.60
C ARG A 200 8.86 -5.98 15.40
N HIS A 201 9.04 -4.69 15.15
CA HIS A 201 10.35 -4.09 14.90
C HIS A 201 11.13 -4.79 13.78
N ALA A 202 10.42 -5.14 12.71
CA ALA A 202 10.97 -5.92 11.61
C ALA A 202 10.30 -5.58 10.29
N VAL A 203 10.95 -5.94 9.17
CA VAL A 203 10.35 -5.92 7.85
C VAL A 203 10.25 -7.36 7.35
N ALA A 204 9.05 -7.76 6.96
CA ALA A 204 8.79 -9.07 6.37
C ALA A 204 8.86 -8.99 4.84
N LEU A 205 9.65 -9.86 4.21
CA LEU A 205 9.76 -9.95 2.75
C LEU A 205 9.16 -11.26 2.25
N TYR A 206 8.31 -11.16 1.26
CA TYR A 206 7.61 -12.28 0.65
C TYR A 206 7.95 -12.37 -0.84
N ARG A 207 8.06 -13.59 -1.34
CA ARG A 207 8.04 -13.81 -2.79
C ARG A 207 6.67 -13.47 -3.34
N ASN A 208 6.64 -12.61 -4.35
CA ASN A 208 5.41 -12.27 -5.05
C ASN A 208 5.15 -13.28 -6.17
N ASP A 209 4.75 -14.48 -5.82
CA ASP A 209 4.44 -15.54 -6.77
C ASP A 209 2.97 -15.99 -6.67
N GLU A 210 2.57 -16.91 -7.53
CA GLU A 210 1.19 -17.41 -7.58
C GLU A 210 0.77 -18.22 -6.34
N TRP A 211 1.69 -18.56 -5.45
CA TRP A 211 1.45 -19.34 -4.24
C TRP A 211 1.29 -18.51 -2.99
N LEU A 212 1.58 -17.22 -3.05
CA LEU A 212 1.49 -16.34 -1.91
C LEU A 212 0.06 -16.30 -1.35
N ALA A 213 -0.10 -16.59 -0.07
CA ALA A 213 -1.38 -16.79 0.62
C ALA A 213 -1.34 -16.22 2.05
N ALA A 214 -2.50 -16.14 2.71
CA ALA A 214 -2.66 -15.53 4.03
C ALA A 214 -1.82 -16.20 5.13
N ASP A 215 -1.56 -17.50 5.02
CA ASP A 215 -0.76 -18.30 5.95
C ASP A 215 0.72 -18.41 5.55
N GLN A 216 1.13 -17.72 4.49
CA GLN A 216 2.50 -17.75 4.02
C GLN A 216 3.47 -17.11 5.02
N VAL A 217 4.56 -17.81 5.33
CA VAL A 217 5.66 -17.23 6.10
C VAL A 217 6.58 -16.39 5.21
N PRO A 218 7.16 -15.30 5.72
CA PRO A 218 8.09 -14.50 4.94
C PRO A 218 9.36 -15.28 4.59
N ALA A 219 9.89 -15.03 3.40
CA ALA A 219 11.18 -15.58 2.95
C ALA A 219 12.35 -14.96 3.71
N ALA A 220 12.21 -13.70 4.14
CA ALA A 220 13.16 -13.00 4.98
C ALA A 220 12.45 -12.12 6.00
N GLN A 221 13.12 -11.92 7.16
CA GLN A 221 12.75 -10.93 8.17
C GLN A 221 13.95 -10.04 8.45
N LEU A 222 13.85 -8.76 8.07
CA LEU A 222 14.89 -7.79 8.34
C LEU A 222 14.64 -7.18 9.72
N GLN A 223 15.69 -7.09 10.51
CA GLN A 223 15.69 -6.61 11.89
C GLN A 223 16.58 -5.37 12.04
N GLY A 224 16.70 -4.82 13.25
CA GLY A 224 17.54 -3.64 13.50
C GLY A 224 16.87 -2.32 13.07
N VAL A 225 15.56 -2.33 12.95
CA VAL A 225 14.68 -1.17 12.85
C VAL A 225 13.81 -1.10 14.11
N THR A 226 13.42 0.10 14.53
CA THR A 226 12.68 0.25 15.81
C THR A 226 11.19 0.25 15.59
N TYR A 227 10.67 1.13 14.76
CA TYR A 227 9.26 1.20 14.36
C TYR A 227 9.19 1.43 12.85
N PRO A 228 9.43 0.38 12.03
CA PRO A 228 9.47 0.53 10.59
C PRO A 228 8.10 0.98 10.06
N HIS A 229 8.11 1.99 9.19
CA HIS A 229 6.92 2.60 8.64
C HIS A 229 6.94 2.51 7.10
N GLY A 230 7.22 3.58 6.38
CA GLY A 230 7.30 3.57 4.93
C GLY A 230 8.46 2.72 4.38
N LEU A 231 8.28 2.16 3.22
CA LEU A 231 9.22 1.28 2.52
C LEU A 231 9.39 1.71 1.07
N CYS A 232 10.61 1.63 0.56
CA CYS A 232 10.89 1.91 -0.84
C CYS A 232 11.98 0.98 -1.38
N PHE A 233 11.71 0.30 -2.50
CA PHE A 233 12.73 -0.45 -3.24
C PHE A 233 13.47 0.46 -4.22
N LEU A 234 14.77 0.21 -4.38
CA LEU A 234 15.63 0.85 -5.37
C LEU A 234 16.40 -0.19 -6.18
N ALA A 235 16.93 0.24 -7.32
CA ALA A 235 17.84 -0.54 -8.15
C ALA A 235 17.23 -1.92 -8.50
N GLU A 236 15.99 -1.94 -9.01
CA GLU A 236 15.25 -3.16 -9.36
C GLU A 236 15.12 -4.16 -8.19
N GLY A 237 14.84 -3.66 -6.99
CA GLY A 237 14.68 -4.49 -5.79
C GLY A 237 16.00 -5.00 -5.20
N ARG A 238 17.15 -4.42 -5.57
CA ARG A 238 18.46 -4.74 -4.98
C ARG A 238 18.73 -4.00 -3.68
N ILE A 239 18.03 -2.91 -3.43
CA ILE A 239 18.08 -2.13 -2.20
C ILE A 239 16.67 -2.00 -1.66
N LEU A 240 16.51 -2.14 -0.35
CA LEU A 240 15.31 -1.75 0.36
C LEU A 240 15.66 -0.65 1.36
N LEU A 241 14.95 0.46 1.27
CA LEU A 241 14.99 1.56 2.21
C LEU A 241 13.80 1.45 3.16
N VAL A 242 14.03 1.68 4.44
CA VAL A 242 13.02 1.59 5.50
C VAL A 242 13.04 2.86 6.33
N ALA A 243 11.96 3.62 6.29
CA ALA A 243 11.76 4.74 7.21
C ALA A 243 11.53 4.18 8.62
N ASP A 244 12.42 4.51 9.56
CA ASP A 244 12.31 4.08 10.96
C ASP A 244 11.66 5.19 11.79
N ALA A 245 10.38 5.05 12.10
CA ALA A 245 9.66 6.05 12.87
C ALA A 245 10.16 6.17 14.33
N GLY A 246 10.87 5.18 14.84
CA GLY A 246 11.50 5.20 16.16
C GLY A 246 12.92 5.76 16.20
N ALA A 247 13.46 6.19 15.05
CA ALA A 247 14.83 6.67 14.94
C ALA A 247 14.97 7.80 13.90
N PRO A 248 15.98 8.69 14.00
CA PRO A 248 16.10 9.81 13.07
C PRO A 248 16.72 9.43 11.72
N HIS A 249 16.55 8.19 11.27
CA HIS A 249 17.23 7.67 10.09
C HIS A 249 16.38 6.75 9.25
N VAL A 250 16.86 6.48 8.03
CA VAL A 250 16.41 5.45 7.12
C VAL A 250 17.40 4.29 7.20
N ALA A 251 16.90 3.08 7.43
CA ALA A 251 17.71 1.86 7.36
C ALA A 251 17.83 1.40 5.90
N VAL A 252 19.02 0.93 5.52
CA VAL A 252 19.37 0.50 4.17
C VAL A 252 19.74 -0.97 4.19
N PHE A 253 19.07 -1.75 3.37
CA PHE A 253 19.36 -3.18 3.20
C PHE A 253 19.71 -3.45 1.75
N PHE A 254 20.85 -4.12 1.52
CA PHE A 254 21.21 -4.63 0.19
C PHE A 254 20.80 -6.08 0.06
N ARG A 255 20.19 -6.41 -1.08
CA ARG A 255 19.79 -7.79 -1.37
C ARG A 255 21.02 -8.68 -1.52
N PRO A 256 21.16 -9.75 -0.70
CA PRO A 256 22.24 -10.71 -0.88
C PRO A 256 22.18 -11.41 -2.24
N ALA A 257 23.31 -11.97 -2.70
CA ALA A 257 23.39 -12.67 -3.98
C ALA A 257 22.41 -13.85 -4.11
N GLN A 258 22.10 -14.52 -2.98
CA GLN A 258 21.10 -15.59 -2.90
C GLN A 258 19.64 -15.10 -2.86
N GLY A 259 19.41 -13.80 -2.89
CA GLY A 259 18.09 -13.18 -2.76
C GLY A 259 17.75 -12.79 -1.32
N TRP A 260 16.54 -12.29 -1.10
CA TRP A 260 16.03 -11.98 0.24
C TRP A 260 15.68 -13.29 0.98
N VAL A 261 16.56 -13.75 1.86
CA VAL A 261 16.38 -14.99 2.62
C VAL A 261 16.91 -14.83 4.05
N GLY A 262 16.23 -15.46 5.02
CA GLY A 262 16.65 -15.47 6.43
C GLY A 262 16.44 -14.13 7.15
N GLY A 263 17.29 -13.83 8.14
CA GLY A 263 17.31 -12.58 8.90
C GLY A 263 18.52 -11.74 8.53
N ALA A 264 18.36 -10.42 8.47
CA ALA A 264 19.44 -9.50 8.24
C ALA A 264 19.26 -8.22 9.07
N ALA A 265 20.37 -7.63 9.53
CA ALA A 265 20.44 -6.28 10.05
C ALA A 265 20.70 -5.29 8.90
N PRO A 266 20.47 -3.97 9.10
CA PRO A 266 20.79 -2.97 8.10
C PRO A 266 22.27 -3.02 7.71
N ASP A 267 22.55 -2.93 6.42
CA ASP A 267 23.93 -2.77 5.89
C ASP A 267 24.44 -1.34 6.09
N ASP A 268 23.50 -0.39 6.23
CA ASP A 268 23.81 1.02 6.47
C ASP A 268 22.61 1.72 7.10
N VAL A 269 22.85 2.88 7.72
CA VAL A 269 21.82 3.79 8.20
C VAL A 269 22.11 5.20 7.74
N VAL A 270 21.11 5.87 7.18
CA VAL A 270 21.24 7.24 6.69
C VAL A 270 20.41 8.16 7.58
N ARG A 271 21.08 9.04 8.32
CA ARG A 271 20.39 10.04 9.12
C ARG A 271 19.67 11.03 8.19
N VAL A 272 18.37 11.17 8.36
CA VAL A 272 17.50 12.02 7.53
C VAL A 272 16.88 13.18 8.31
N LEU A 273 16.85 13.12 9.63
CA LEU A 273 16.33 14.18 10.49
C LEU A 273 17.45 14.84 11.30
N GLU A 274 17.30 16.13 11.52
CA GLU A 274 18.08 16.89 12.50
C GLU A 274 17.62 16.53 13.92
N ASP A 275 18.50 16.73 14.94
CA ASP A 275 18.20 16.35 16.32
C ASP A 275 16.92 17.02 16.83
N GLY A 276 16.76 18.32 16.60
CA GLY A 276 15.57 19.05 17.02
C GLY A 276 14.29 18.55 16.36
N ALA A 277 14.32 18.19 15.07
CA ALA A 277 13.15 17.68 14.36
C ALA A 277 12.73 16.31 14.89
N PHE A 278 13.69 15.43 15.20
CA PHE A 278 13.39 14.12 15.77
C PHE A 278 12.77 14.23 17.15
N GLU A 279 13.34 15.06 18.03
CA GLU A 279 12.83 15.24 19.39
C GLU A 279 11.44 15.91 19.43
N GLN A 280 11.21 16.92 18.60
CA GLN A 280 9.94 17.63 18.50
C GLN A 280 8.85 16.74 17.87
N GLY A 281 9.23 15.83 16.97
CA GLY A 281 8.34 14.88 16.29
C GLY A 281 7.77 13.79 17.18
N HIS A 282 8.20 13.66 18.43
CA HIS A 282 7.69 12.68 19.40
C HIS A 282 6.30 13.06 19.92
N TYR A 283 5.28 13.02 19.05
CA TYR A 283 3.88 13.17 19.47
C TYR A 283 3.37 12.00 20.32
N ASN A 284 4.09 10.90 20.28
CA ASN A 284 3.94 9.77 21.17
C ASN A 284 5.34 9.27 21.60
N PRO A 285 5.46 8.46 22.69
CA PRO A 285 6.77 8.02 23.21
C PRO A 285 7.57 7.11 22.28
N ARG A 286 6.97 6.63 21.20
CA ARG A 286 7.56 5.61 20.32
C ARG A 286 8.14 6.20 19.04
N GLU A 287 7.57 7.27 18.53
CA GLU A 287 7.79 7.74 17.17
C GLU A 287 8.11 9.23 17.12
N GLY A 288 9.16 9.58 16.43
CA GLY A 288 9.63 10.94 16.13
C GLY A 288 10.39 10.97 14.82
N GLY A 289 10.62 9.80 14.22
CA GLY A 289 11.40 9.59 13.01
C GLY A 289 10.62 9.79 11.71
N PRO A 290 11.27 9.48 10.56
CA PRO A 290 10.65 9.54 9.25
C PRO A 290 9.51 8.52 9.14
N LYS A 291 8.41 8.96 8.51
CA LYS A 291 7.21 8.16 8.30
C LYS A 291 7.13 7.61 6.88
N GLY A 292 6.88 8.48 5.92
CA GLY A 292 6.85 8.11 4.51
C GLY A 292 8.22 8.22 3.86
N ILE A 293 8.45 7.37 2.87
CA ILE A 293 9.65 7.37 2.03
C ILE A 293 9.28 6.89 0.64
N ASP A 294 9.81 7.57 -0.37
CA ASP A 294 9.72 7.12 -1.76
C ASP A 294 10.93 7.60 -2.56
N ALA A 295 11.10 7.09 -3.77
CA ALA A 295 12.23 7.44 -4.62
C ALA A 295 11.84 7.57 -6.09
N HIS A 296 12.47 8.54 -6.76
CA HIS A 296 12.47 8.65 -8.21
C HIS A 296 13.83 8.23 -8.75
N GLU A 297 13.95 6.97 -9.17
CA GLU A 297 15.21 6.37 -9.63
C GLU A 297 15.84 7.10 -10.82
N PRO A 298 15.09 7.57 -11.84
CA PRO A 298 15.67 8.31 -12.95
C PRO A 298 16.42 9.58 -12.56
N TRP A 299 16.04 10.20 -11.44
CA TRP A 299 16.77 11.35 -10.89
C TRP A 299 17.76 10.96 -9.82
N GLY A 300 17.76 9.70 -9.36
CA GLY A 300 18.56 9.25 -8.23
C GLY A 300 18.22 10.03 -6.95
N VAL A 301 16.94 10.25 -6.67
CA VAL A 301 16.45 11.06 -5.54
C VAL A 301 15.54 10.24 -4.66
N VAL A 302 15.82 10.21 -3.37
CA VAL A 302 14.94 9.71 -2.31
C VAL A 302 14.29 10.90 -1.62
N VAL A 303 13.02 10.77 -1.26
CA VAL A 303 12.27 11.75 -0.47
C VAL A 303 11.74 11.11 0.80
N THR A 304 11.74 11.85 1.91
CA THR A 304 11.12 11.43 3.17
C THR A 304 10.17 12.49 3.70
N THR A 305 9.21 12.06 4.51
CA THR A 305 8.29 12.96 5.23
C THR A 305 8.14 12.56 6.69
N CYS A 306 7.93 13.55 7.53
CA CYS A 306 7.44 13.42 8.90
C CYS A 306 6.83 14.74 9.37
N ALA A 307 6.28 14.76 10.58
CA ALA A 307 5.59 15.93 11.12
C ALA A 307 6.45 17.21 11.11
N GLU A 308 7.68 17.14 11.62
CA GLU A 308 8.55 18.32 11.77
C GLU A 308 9.41 18.60 10.53
N GLN A 309 9.44 17.67 9.59
CA GLN A 309 10.17 17.78 8.32
C GLN A 309 9.31 17.18 7.20
N PRO A 310 8.24 17.89 6.78
CA PRO A 310 7.25 17.35 5.85
C PRO A 310 7.81 17.04 4.46
N LEU A 311 9.00 17.56 4.12
CA LEU A 311 9.66 17.31 2.85
C LEU A 311 11.18 17.40 2.98
N ALA A 312 11.87 16.31 2.70
CA ALA A 312 13.34 16.27 2.63
C ALA A 312 13.83 15.35 1.52
N PHE A 313 14.80 15.82 0.75
CA PHE A 313 15.35 15.12 -0.41
C PHE A 313 16.79 14.67 -0.16
N PHE A 314 17.13 13.48 -0.68
CA PHE A 314 18.45 12.87 -0.53
C PHE A 314 18.94 12.27 -1.84
N ASP A 315 20.25 12.35 -2.07
CA ASP A 315 20.89 11.73 -3.23
C ASP A 315 21.02 10.22 -3.03
N ALA A 316 20.41 9.45 -3.93
CA ALA A 316 20.42 8.00 -3.92
C ALA A 316 21.58 7.39 -4.73
N ASP A 317 22.23 8.14 -5.62
CA ASP A 317 23.28 7.62 -6.50
C ASP A 317 24.40 6.88 -5.75
N PRO A 318 24.88 7.36 -4.58
CA PRO A 318 25.89 6.63 -3.83
C PRO A 318 25.43 5.27 -3.30
N LEU A 319 24.14 5.11 -2.99
CA LEU A 319 23.57 3.83 -2.58
C LEU A 319 23.42 2.89 -3.78
N VAL A 320 22.89 3.41 -4.90
CA VAL A 320 22.72 2.63 -6.13
C VAL A 320 24.07 2.13 -6.66
N ALA A 321 25.12 2.96 -6.59
CA ALA A 321 26.48 2.58 -7.01
C ALA A 321 27.07 1.43 -6.16
N ARG A 322 26.66 1.27 -4.90
CA ARG A 322 27.10 0.17 -4.02
C ARG A 322 26.34 -1.13 -4.27
N ALA A 323 25.15 -1.08 -4.86
CA ALA A 323 24.37 -2.26 -5.11
C ALA A 323 25.02 -3.14 -6.19
N GLN A 324 25.29 -4.39 -5.84
CA GLN A 324 25.88 -5.34 -6.78
C GLN A 324 24.94 -5.55 -7.99
N PRO A 325 25.47 -5.68 -9.20
CA PRO A 325 24.65 -6.03 -10.36
C PRO A 325 23.92 -7.36 -10.13
N ALA A 326 22.72 -7.49 -10.69
CA ALA A 326 22.01 -8.77 -10.67
C ALA A 326 22.90 -9.85 -11.28
N ALA A 327 22.94 -11.04 -10.66
CA ALA A 327 23.70 -12.16 -11.22
C ALA A 327 23.26 -12.45 -12.65
N ALA A 328 24.20 -12.66 -13.55
CA ALA A 328 23.92 -13.05 -14.92
C ALA A 328 23.09 -14.36 -14.90
N GLY A 329 21.86 -14.32 -15.44
CA GLY A 329 20.90 -15.44 -15.37
C GLY A 329 19.70 -15.18 -14.44
N SER A 330 19.50 -13.94 -13.96
CA SER A 330 18.27 -13.60 -13.25
C SER A 330 17.04 -13.95 -14.10
N ARG A 331 16.05 -14.60 -13.47
CA ARG A 331 14.76 -14.96 -14.06
C ARG A 331 14.18 -13.73 -14.79
N PRO A 332 13.55 -13.90 -15.98
CA PRO A 332 12.82 -12.79 -16.60
C PRO A 332 11.81 -12.22 -15.60
N PRO A 333 11.47 -10.91 -15.70
CA PRO A 333 10.48 -10.29 -14.82
C PRO A 333 9.22 -11.16 -14.76
N ALA A 334 8.68 -11.31 -13.55
CA ALA A 334 7.46 -12.06 -13.39
C ALA A 334 6.35 -11.41 -14.22
N ASP A 335 5.57 -12.21 -14.94
CA ASP A 335 4.32 -11.73 -15.54
C ASP A 335 3.34 -11.42 -14.40
N SER A 336 3.47 -10.23 -13.84
CA SER A 336 2.72 -9.79 -12.66
C SER A 336 1.22 -9.84 -12.90
N ALA A 337 0.76 -9.50 -14.11
CA ALA A 337 -0.66 -9.59 -14.46
C ALA A 337 -1.16 -11.03 -14.41
N ARG A 338 -0.42 -11.95 -15.02
CA ARG A 338 -0.74 -13.38 -15.00
C ARG A 338 -0.73 -13.96 -13.59
N ILE A 339 0.31 -13.64 -12.79
CA ILE A 339 0.44 -14.10 -11.41
C ILE A 339 -0.74 -13.60 -10.59
N THR A 340 -1.09 -12.32 -10.69
CA THR A 340 -2.21 -11.71 -9.99
C THR A 340 -3.53 -12.37 -10.37
N VAL A 341 -3.82 -12.56 -11.66
CA VAL A 341 -5.04 -13.22 -12.12
C VAL A 341 -5.13 -14.66 -11.63
N LEU A 342 -4.05 -15.45 -11.73
CA LEU A 342 -4.03 -16.84 -11.24
C LEU A 342 -4.28 -16.92 -9.73
N ARG A 343 -3.70 -16.00 -8.98
CA ARG A 343 -3.83 -15.94 -7.52
C ARG A 343 -5.25 -15.59 -7.09
N LEU A 344 -5.86 -14.59 -7.71
CA LEU A 344 -7.24 -14.21 -7.46
C LEU A 344 -8.21 -15.33 -7.83
N ALA A 345 -8.01 -15.99 -8.97
CA ALA A 345 -8.81 -17.13 -9.37
C ALA A 345 -8.78 -18.27 -8.35
N ARG A 346 -7.60 -18.55 -7.75
CA ARG A 346 -7.47 -19.53 -6.67
C ARG A 346 -8.19 -19.08 -5.40
N GLY A 347 -8.09 -17.80 -5.05
CA GLY A 347 -8.80 -17.23 -3.90
C GLY A 347 -10.32 -17.36 -4.05
N VAL A 348 -10.87 -17.12 -5.23
CA VAL A 348 -12.28 -17.33 -5.55
C VAL A 348 -12.66 -18.80 -5.40
N ALA A 349 -11.92 -19.70 -6.03
CA ALA A 349 -12.18 -21.14 -5.94
C ALA A 349 -12.12 -21.65 -4.49
N ALA A 350 -11.15 -21.20 -3.69
CA ALA A 350 -11.05 -21.56 -2.28
C ALA A 350 -12.25 -21.03 -1.47
N ARG A 351 -12.70 -19.80 -1.73
CA ARG A 351 -13.92 -19.24 -1.09
C ARG A 351 -15.18 -20.00 -1.46
N GLU A 352 -15.36 -20.35 -2.72
CA GLU A 352 -16.51 -21.16 -3.17
C GLU A 352 -16.54 -22.54 -2.49
N VAL A 353 -15.38 -23.19 -2.38
CA VAL A 353 -15.27 -24.48 -1.66
C VAL A 353 -15.60 -24.30 -0.17
N ALA A 354 -15.10 -23.25 0.48
CA ALA A 354 -15.36 -22.97 1.89
C ALA A 354 -16.84 -22.64 2.14
N VAL A 355 -17.46 -21.81 1.30
CA VAL A 355 -18.90 -21.50 1.37
C VAL A 355 -19.73 -22.75 1.18
N THR A 356 -19.41 -23.57 0.18
CA THR A 356 -20.12 -24.84 -0.08
C THR A 356 -20.01 -25.79 1.11
N ALA A 357 -18.82 -25.87 1.73
CA ALA A 357 -18.60 -26.69 2.92
C ALA A 357 -19.39 -26.16 4.14
N ALA A 358 -19.42 -24.85 4.36
CA ALA A 358 -20.18 -24.22 5.43
C ALA A 358 -21.68 -24.44 5.25
N VAL A 359 -22.22 -24.21 4.05
CA VAL A 359 -23.64 -24.47 3.72
C VAL A 359 -23.98 -25.95 3.90
N ARG A 360 -23.10 -26.86 3.51
CA ARG A 360 -23.30 -28.31 3.71
C ARG A 360 -23.36 -28.63 5.20
N LYS A 361 -22.46 -28.07 6.00
CA LYS A 361 -22.43 -28.27 7.45
C LYS A 361 -23.70 -27.73 8.12
N GLU A 362 -24.18 -26.56 7.73
CA GLU A 362 -25.44 -26.00 8.24
C GLU A 362 -26.63 -26.87 7.86
N LEU A 363 -26.69 -27.35 6.62
CA LEU A 363 -27.73 -28.27 6.16
C LEU A 363 -27.72 -29.59 6.97
N GLU A 364 -26.57 -30.14 7.28
CA GLU A 364 -26.42 -31.33 8.11
C GLU A 364 -26.91 -31.06 9.55
N GLN A 365 -26.51 -29.93 10.14
CA GLN A 365 -26.99 -29.53 11.47
C GLN A 365 -28.50 -29.34 11.48
N MET A 366 -29.07 -28.68 10.48
CA MET A 366 -30.52 -28.51 10.33
C MET A 366 -31.24 -29.84 10.22
N ARG A 367 -30.74 -30.77 9.36
CA ARG A 367 -31.31 -32.12 9.17
C ARG A 367 -31.21 -32.98 10.41
N SER A 368 -30.19 -32.80 11.24
CA SER A 368 -30.01 -33.53 12.51
C SER A 368 -30.84 -32.94 13.65
N SER A 369 -31.37 -31.72 13.52
CA SER A 369 -32.15 -31.05 14.56
C SER A 369 -33.46 -31.81 14.88
N TRP A 370 -33.88 -31.76 16.14
CA TRP A 370 -35.12 -32.41 16.60
C TRP A 370 -36.34 -31.90 15.84
N SER A 371 -36.44 -30.60 15.64
CA SER A 371 -37.55 -29.98 14.87
C SER A 371 -37.64 -30.49 13.44
N TRP A 372 -36.50 -30.67 12.76
CA TRP A 372 -36.45 -31.23 11.42
C TRP A 372 -36.91 -32.69 11.38
N ARG A 373 -36.53 -33.49 12.36
CA ARG A 373 -36.93 -34.91 12.48
C ARG A 373 -38.39 -35.06 12.76
N VAL A 374 -38.94 -34.29 13.71
CA VAL A 374 -40.37 -34.32 14.07
C VAL A 374 -41.26 -33.88 12.92
N THR A 375 -40.85 -32.92 12.12
CA THR A 375 -41.62 -32.42 10.96
C THR A 375 -41.39 -33.22 9.67
N ALA A 376 -40.56 -34.27 9.68
CA ALA A 376 -40.28 -35.08 8.50
C ALA A 376 -41.52 -35.71 7.83
N PRO A 377 -42.50 -36.25 8.59
CA PRO A 377 -43.72 -36.78 7.97
C PRO A 377 -44.54 -35.73 7.24
N LEU A 378 -44.64 -34.51 7.81
CA LEU A 378 -45.39 -33.40 7.18
C LEU A 378 -44.72 -32.94 5.88
N ARG A 379 -43.36 -32.85 5.86
CA ARG A 379 -42.63 -32.53 4.63
C ARG A 379 -42.77 -33.59 3.54
N ALA A 380 -42.82 -34.87 3.92
CA ALA A 380 -43.04 -35.97 2.98
C ALA A 380 -44.43 -35.88 2.34
N LEU A 381 -45.43 -35.51 3.13
CA LEU A 381 -46.82 -35.28 2.63
C LEU A 381 -46.87 -34.05 1.70
N ALA A 382 -46.29 -32.94 2.10
CA ALA A 382 -46.23 -31.73 1.27
C ALA A 382 -45.49 -31.98 -0.05
N GLY A 383 -44.38 -32.71 -0.03
CA GLY A 383 -43.63 -33.07 -1.25
C GLY A 383 -44.40 -33.99 -2.19
N ARG A 384 -45.26 -34.91 -1.66
CA ARG A 384 -46.16 -35.73 -2.47
C ARG A 384 -47.30 -34.89 -3.10
N TRP A 385 -47.85 -33.95 -2.35
CA TRP A 385 -48.87 -33.04 -2.81
C TRP A 385 -48.35 -32.10 -3.92
N MET A 386 -47.21 -31.51 -3.77
CA MET A 386 -46.58 -30.66 -4.80
C MET A 386 -46.29 -31.44 -6.10
N ARG A 387 -45.74 -32.66 -6.01
CA ARG A 387 -45.51 -33.51 -7.20
C ARG A 387 -46.82 -33.91 -7.92
N ARG A 388 -47.90 -34.14 -7.19
CA ARG A 388 -49.20 -34.41 -7.77
C ARG A 388 -49.81 -33.22 -8.53
N ASN A 389 -49.52 -32.00 -8.03
CA ASN A 389 -50.07 -30.78 -8.65
C ASN A 389 -49.18 -30.24 -9.78
N ALA A 390 -47.88 -30.48 -9.76
CA ALA A 390 -46.96 -30.11 -10.85
C ALA A 390 -47.24 -30.88 -12.15
N GLY A 391 -47.90 -32.05 -12.07
CA GLY A 391 -48.34 -32.83 -13.23
C GLY A 391 -49.74 -32.45 -13.80
N ARG A 392 -50.46 -31.50 -13.16
CA ARG A 392 -51.82 -31.07 -13.60
C ARG A 392 -51.86 -29.69 -14.27
N GLY A 393 -50.73 -29.05 -14.51
CA GLY A 393 -50.61 -27.74 -15.15
C GLY A 393 -49.98 -27.82 -16.52
N LYS A 394 -50.62 -28.39 -17.50
CA LYS A 394 -50.51 -28.03 -18.92
C LYS A 394 -51.89 -28.20 -19.57
N PRO A 395 -52.51 -27.12 -20.10
CA PRO A 395 -53.46 -27.25 -21.17
C PRO A 395 -52.75 -27.57 -22.48
#